data_2bde889cd257dd23d36b139d629062ab
#
_entry.id   2bde889cd257dd23d36b139d629062ab
#
_cell.length_a   1.000
_cell.length_b   1.000
_cell.length_c   1.000
_cell.angle_alpha   90.00
_cell.angle_beta   90.00
_cell.angle_gamma   90.00
#
_symmetry.space_group_name_H-M   'P 1'
#
loop_
_entity.id
_entity.type
_entity.pdbx_description
1 polymer ?
#
loop_
_entity_poly.entity_id
_entity_poly.type
_entity_poly.pdbx_seq_one_letter_code
_entity_poly.pdbx_strand_id
1 'polypeptide(L)'
;MAAERIKAAAYGTLKWFVWALSPKMRVEGLENLPEDGAVIVANHAHMNGPIAAELYLGDKRYTWCASQMMTLREVPAYAYQDFWSMKPWYTHWYYRLCSYLIAPLSVLVFNSANTIPVYHDARVMITFRQTLRLLREGAKIVIFPEHAVPHNNIVYDFQDRFIDLARFYYKKTGKSLPFVPMYIAPTLRRVLYGKPIRFDPAAPIESERARICRYLQEEITAIARSLPRHIVVPYRNIPKKDYPYND
;
A
#
# COMPACT_ATOMS: atom_id res chain seq x y z
N MET A 1 -22.39 -6.61 19.00
CA MET A 1 -22.73 -7.69 18.04
C MET A 1 -23.58 -7.20 16.86
N ALA A 2 -24.76 -6.59 17.05
CA ALA A 2 -25.59 -6.11 15.94
C ALA A 2 -24.91 -5.02 15.08
N ALA A 3 -24.34 -4.00 15.72
CA ALA A 3 -23.63 -2.92 15.03
C ALA A 3 -22.41 -3.41 14.20
N GLU A 4 -21.68 -4.41 14.70
CA GLU A 4 -20.56 -5.02 13.97
C GLU A 4 -21.04 -5.80 12.72
N ARG A 5 -22.16 -6.52 12.85
CA ARG A 5 -22.75 -7.21 11.70
C ARG A 5 -23.24 -6.23 10.63
N ILE A 6 -23.84 -5.10 11.02
CA ILE A 6 -24.26 -4.06 10.10
C ILE A 6 -23.08 -3.44 9.37
N LYS A 7 -22.00 -3.12 10.09
CA LYS A 7 -20.76 -2.60 9.48
C LYS A 7 -20.15 -3.59 8.49
N ALA A 8 -20.05 -4.86 8.87
CA ALA A 8 -19.51 -5.90 8.01
C ALA A 8 -20.37 -6.08 6.75
N ALA A 9 -21.71 -6.05 6.86
CA ALA A 9 -22.61 -6.13 5.72
C ALA A 9 -22.47 -4.90 4.80
N ALA A 10 -22.43 -3.69 5.38
CA ALA A 10 -22.25 -2.45 4.62
C ALA A 10 -20.90 -2.44 3.87
N TYR A 11 -19.82 -2.86 4.53
CA TYR A 11 -18.52 -3.00 3.89
C TYR A 11 -18.53 -4.08 2.79
N GLY A 12 -19.12 -5.24 3.03
CA GLY A 12 -19.24 -6.31 2.04
C GLY A 12 -19.98 -5.84 0.78
N THR A 13 -21.09 -5.12 0.95
CA THR A 13 -21.85 -4.51 -0.15
C THR A 13 -20.99 -3.50 -0.93
N LEU A 14 -20.32 -2.61 -0.22
CA LEU A 14 -19.43 -1.63 -0.85
C LEU A 14 -18.27 -2.30 -1.62
N LYS A 15 -17.62 -3.29 -1.01
CA LYS A 15 -16.57 -4.08 -1.65
C LYS A 15 -17.07 -4.76 -2.92
N TRP A 16 -18.26 -5.32 -2.90
CA TRP A 16 -18.88 -5.92 -4.08
C TRP A 16 -19.11 -4.88 -5.19
N PHE A 17 -19.65 -3.70 -4.87
CA PHE A 17 -19.82 -2.62 -5.84
C PHE A 17 -18.49 -2.17 -6.44
N VAL A 18 -17.47 -1.95 -5.60
CA VAL A 18 -16.12 -1.58 -6.07
C VAL A 18 -15.57 -2.68 -6.97
N TRP A 19 -15.70 -3.95 -6.60
CA TRP A 19 -15.29 -5.09 -7.42
C TRP A 19 -16.05 -5.15 -8.74
N ALA A 20 -17.37 -4.94 -8.74
CA ALA A 20 -18.18 -4.98 -9.95
C ALA A 20 -17.85 -3.86 -10.95
N LEU A 21 -17.56 -2.66 -10.43
CA LEU A 21 -17.24 -1.47 -11.24
C LEU A 21 -15.76 -1.35 -11.59
N SER A 22 -14.87 -2.00 -10.84
CA SER A 22 -13.42 -1.94 -11.10
C SER A 22 -13.04 -2.83 -12.28
N PRO A 23 -12.09 -2.38 -13.13
CA PRO A 23 -11.53 -3.23 -14.16
C PRO A 23 -10.93 -4.49 -13.56
N LYS A 24 -11.25 -5.66 -14.12
CA LYS A 24 -10.67 -6.93 -13.66
C LYS A 24 -9.17 -6.92 -13.94
N MET A 25 -8.37 -7.17 -12.91
CA MET A 25 -6.91 -7.25 -13.04
C MET A 25 -6.47 -8.71 -13.09
N ARG A 26 -5.48 -8.96 -13.94
CA ARG A 26 -4.78 -10.25 -14.01
C ARG A 26 -3.61 -10.21 -13.04
N VAL A 27 -3.51 -11.21 -12.19
CA VAL A 27 -2.41 -11.37 -11.23
C VAL A 27 -1.42 -12.39 -11.79
N GLU A 28 -0.14 -12.04 -11.78
CA GLU A 28 0.95 -12.84 -12.36
C GLU A 28 2.13 -12.93 -11.39
N GLY A 29 2.96 -13.99 -11.52
CA GLY A 29 4.12 -14.17 -10.65
C GLY A 29 3.76 -14.69 -9.25
N LEU A 30 2.60 -15.34 -9.07
CA LEU A 30 2.16 -15.88 -7.79
C LEU A 30 3.14 -16.91 -7.21
N GLU A 31 3.92 -17.59 -8.06
CA GLU A 31 5.00 -18.51 -7.68
C GLU A 31 6.12 -17.83 -6.89
N ASN A 32 6.23 -16.50 -6.96
CA ASN A 32 7.19 -15.71 -6.19
C ASN A 32 6.72 -15.39 -4.77
N LEU A 33 5.46 -15.67 -4.44
CA LEU A 33 4.95 -15.44 -3.09
C LEU A 33 5.35 -16.59 -2.17
N PRO A 34 6.10 -16.31 -1.09
CA PRO A 34 6.42 -17.32 -0.08
C PRO A 34 5.14 -17.87 0.59
N GLU A 35 5.15 -19.12 0.99
CA GLU A 35 4.04 -19.71 1.78
C GLU A 35 3.93 -19.05 3.16
N ASP A 36 5.07 -18.84 3.82
CA ASP A 36 5.18 -18.11 5.11
C ASP A 36 4.83 -16.61 4.96
N GLY A 37 4.77 -15.92 6.09
CA GLY A 37 4.57 -14.46 6.14
C GLY A 37 5.61 -13.70 5.31
N ALA A 38 5.16 -12.69 4.58
CA ALA A 38 6.00 -11.86 3.73
C ALA A 38 5.55 -10.40 3.73
N VAL A 39 6.46 -9.48 3.44
CA VAL A 39 6.16 -8.09 3.15
C VAL A 39 6.14 -7.90 1.64
N ILE A 40 5.00 -7.48 1.10
CA ILE A 40 4.84 -7.13 -0.31
C ILE A 40 5.02 -5.62 -0.42
N VAL A 41 5.94 -5.18 -1.27
CA VAL A 41 6.23 -3.76 -1.50
C VAL A 41 5.85 -3.39 -2.91
N ALA A 42 5.01 -2.37 -3.06
CA ALA A 42 4.43 -2.00 -4.34
C ALA A 42 4.47 -0.49 -4.62
N ASN A 43 4.31 -0.14 -5.91
CA ASN A 43 3.98 1.22 -6.31
C ASN A 43 2.55 1.55 -5.88
N HIS A 44 2.33 2.78 -5.41
CA HIS A 44 1.04 3.20 -4.84
C HIS A 44 -0.06 3.33 -5.90
N ALA A 45 0.26 3.85 -7.06
CA ALA A 45 -0.68 4.05 -8.18
C ALA A 45 -2.00 4.72 -7.75
N HIS A 46 -1.94 5.72 -6.87
CA HIS A 46 -3.09 6.37 -6.21
C HIS A 46 -3.98 5.33 -5.50
N MET A 47 -5.30 5.43 -5.69
CA MET A 47 -6.27 4.47 -5.14
C MET A 47 -6.20 3.08 -5.79
N ASN A 48 -5.56 2.94 -6.97
CA ASN A 48 -5.51 1.64 -7.65
C ASN A 48 -4.70 0.60 -6.87
N GLY A 49 -3.62 1.02 -6.22
CA GLY A 49 -2.80 0.14 -5.38
C GLY A 49 -3.58 -0.47 -4.22
N PRO A 50 -4.13 0.34 -3.30
CA PRO A 50 -4.96 -0.16 -2.21
C PRO A 50 -6.17 -0.99 -2.67
N ILE A 51 -6.88 -0.57 -3.73
CA ILE A 51 -8.01 -1.33 -4.29
C ILE A 51 -7.53 -2.68 -4.86
N ALA A 52 -6.43 -2.69 -5.60
CA ALA A 52 -5.88 -3.94 -6.13
C ALA A 52 -5.47 -4.89 -5.00
N ALA A 53 -4.82 -4.38 -3.96
CA ALA A 53 -4.49 -5.16 -2.77
C ALA A 53 -5.74 -5.75 -2.11
N GLU A 54 -6.83 -4.97 -1.97
CA GLU A 54 -8.07 -5.42 -1.35
C GLU A 54 -8.81 -6.47 -2.19
N LEU A 55 -8.80 -6.36 -3.50
CA LEU A 55 -9.63 -7.18 -4.37
C LEU A 55 -8.94 -8.44 -4.91
N TYR A 56 -7.60 -8.42 -5.06
CA TYR A 56 -6.90 -9.44 -5.86
C TYR A 56 -5.79 -10.20 -5.13
N LEU A 57 -5.42 -9.81 -3.88
CA LEU A 57 -4.29 -10.44 -3.19
C LEU A 57 -4.68 -11.53 -2.16
N GLY A 58 -5.93 -11.96 -2.15
CA GLY A 58 -6.42 -13.03 -1.26
C GLY A 58 -6.74 -12.57 0.18
N ASP A 59 -7.21 -13.50 1.01
CA ASP A 59 -7.83 -13.17 2.31
C ASP A 59 -6.83 -12.92 3.45
N LYS A 60 -5.66 -13.58 3.42
CA LYS A 60 -4.63 -13.44 4.45
C LYS A 60 -3.65 -12.30 4.16
N ARG A 61 -4.11 -11.23 3.54
CA ARG A 61 -3.32 -10.01 3.35
C ARG A 61 -3.80 -8.89 4.26
N TYR A 62 -2.87 -8.03 4.64
CA TYR A 62 -3.16 -6.82 5.40
C TYR A 62 -2.37 -5.66 4.80
N THR A 63 -3.01 -4.50 4.63
CA THR A 63 -2.38 -3.34 4.00
C THR A 63 -2.07 -2.27 5.04
N TRP A 64 -0.86 -1.74 5.04
CA TRP A 64 -0.53 -0.55 5.81
C TRP A 64 -1.28 0.66 5.27
N CYS A 65 -1.92 1.42 6.13
CA CYS A 65 -2.62 2.64 5.75
C CYS A 65 -2.40 3.76 6.77
N ALA A 66 -2.56 5.00 6.34
CA ALA A 66 -2.46 6.17 7.22
C ALA A 66 -3.51 6.08 8.33
N SER A 67 -3.07 6.11 9.60
CA SER A 67 -3.97 6.01 10.76
C SER A 67 -5.04 7.09 10.79
N GLN A 68 -4.75 8.25 10.22
CA GLN A 68 -5.67 9.39 10.12
C GLN A 68 -6.93 9.06 9.29
N MET A 69 -6.85 8.11 8.34
CA MET A 69 -8.00 7.67 7.54
C MET A 69 -8.98 6.78 8.31
N MET A 70 -8.63 6.35 9.52
CA MET A 70 -9.42 5.46 10.36
C MET A 70 -10.21 6.19 11.47
N THR A 71 -9.97 7.49 11.65
CA THR A 71 -10.53 8.28 12.74
C THR A 71 -11.36 9.44 12.19
N LEU A 72 -12.68 9.46 12.48
CA LEU A 72 -13.64 10.44 11.94
C LEU A 72 -13.18 11.90 12.08
N ARG A 73 -12.49 12.22 13.19
CA ARG A 73 -11.97 13.56 13.48
C ARG A 73 -10.78 13.93 12.59
N GLU A 74 -9.95 12.97 12.20
CA GLU A 74 -8.69 13.20 11.49
C GLU A 74 -8.84 13.14 9.97
N VAL A 75 -9.80 12.33 9.50
CA VAL A 75 -10.04 12.15 8.05
C VAL A 75 -10.18 13.47 7.28
N PRO A 76 -11.00 14.46 7.71
CA PRO A 76 -11.21 15.64 6.87
C PRO A 76 -9.94 16.42 6.56
N ALA A 77 -9.09 16.62 7.58
CA ALA A 77 -7.82 17.34 7.41
C ALA A 77 -6.85 16.55 6.55
N TYR A 78 -6.69 15.25 6.83
CA TYR A 78 -5.79 14.39 6.10
C TYR A 78 -6.21 14.22 4.63
N ALA A 79 -7.48 13.88 4.38
CA ALA A 79 -7.99 13.67 3.03
C ALA A 79 -7.94 14.95 2.19
N TYR A 80 -8.22 16.11 2.78
CA TYR A 80 -8.07 17.38 2.09
C TYR A 80 -6.61 17.61 1.67
N GLN A 81 -5.67 17.42 2.60
CA GLN A 81 -4.25 17.61 2.35
C GLN A 81 -3.73 16.66 1.26
N ASP A 82 -4.10 15.40 1.31
CA ASP A 82 -3.59 14.34 0.43
C ASP A 82 -4.23 14.40 -0.98
N PHE A 83 -5.56 14.57 -1.05
CA PHE A 83 -6.27 14.47 -2.34
C PHE A 83 -6.49 15.80 -3.04
N TRP A 84 -6.61 16.92 -2.31
CA TRP A 84 -7.15 18.15 -2.87
C TRP A 84 -6.35 19.41 -2.60
N SER A 85 -5.28 19.38 -1.81
CA SER A 85 -4.46 20.56 -1.49
C SER A 85 -3.85 21.23 -2.72
N MET A 86 -3.62 20.45 -3.79
CA MET A 86 -3.04 20.93 -5.06
C MET A 86 -4.08 21.47 -6.06
N LYS A 87 -5.36 21.48 -5.68
CA LYS A 87 -6.42 22.05 -6.53
C LYS A 87 -6.37 23.59 -6.50
N PRO A 88 -6.96 24.29 -7.51
CA PRO A 88 -7.02 25.74 -7.54
C PRO A 88 -7.63 26.31 -6.27
N TRP A 89 -7.05 27.40 -5.75
CA TRP A 89 -7.41 27.98 -4.46
C TRP A 89 -8.91 28.32 -4.32
N TYR A 90 -9.57 28.77 -5.40
CA TYR A 90 -11.00 29.11 -5.42
C TYR A 90 -11.93 27.90 -5.23
N THR A 91 -11.40 26.67 -5.38
CA THR A 91 -12.16 25.44 -5.16
C THR A 91 -11.92 24.83 -3.77
N HIS A 92 -11.03 25.38 -2.96
CA HIS A 92 -10.63 24.80 -1.68
C HIS A 92 -11.78 24.65 -0.69
N TRP A 93 -12.71 25.64 -0.64
CA TRP A 93 -13.89 25.55 0.23
C TRP A 93 -14.77 24.34 -0.10
N TYR A 94 -14.98 24.08 -1.39
CA TYR A 94 -15.74 22.93 -1.87
C TYR A 94 -15.07 21.61 -1.49
N TYR A 95 -13.77 21.47 -1.73
CA TYR A 95 -13.03 20.25 -1.39
C TYR A 95 -12.89 20.04 0.12
N ARG A 96 -12.87 21.10 0.91
CA ARG A 96 -12.97 20.97 2.37
C ARG A 96 -14.32 20.37 2.77
N LEU A 97 -15.42 20.84 2.20
CA LEU A 97 -16.74 20.22 2.44
C LEU A 97 -16.75 18.76 2.02
N CYS A 98 -16.23 18.42 0.84
CA CYS A 98 -16.10 17.03 0.38
C CYS A 98 -15.30 16.17 1.36
N SER A 99 -14.24 16.69 1.99
CA SER A 99 -13.45 15.92 2.94
C SER A 99 -14.23 15.53 4.21
N TYR A 100 -15.16 16.36 4.65
CA TYR A 100 -16.08 16.01 5.74
C TYR A 100 -17.13 14.97 5.29
N LEU A 101 -17.65 15.10 4.08
CA LEU A 101 -18.66 14.17 3.56
C LEU A 101 -18.11 12.76 3.34
N ILE A 102 -16.85 12.61 2.93
CA ILE A 102 -16.23 11.28 2.76
C ILE A 102 -15.78 10.64 4.08
N ALA A 103 -15.68 11.40 5.17
CA ALA A 103 -15.08 10.91 6.40
C ALA A 103 -15.80 9.67 6.99
N PRO A 104 -17.14 9.59 7.07
CA PRO A 104 -17.81 8.39 7.55
C PRO A 104 -17.53 7.16 6.68
N LEU A 105 -17.48 7.35 5.35
CA LEU A 105 -17.17 6.29 4.41
C LEU A 105 -15.73 5.80 4.56
N SER A 106 -14.79 6.72 4.70
CA SER A 106 -13.37 6.41 4.97
C SER A 106 -13.24 5.55 6.22
N VAL A 107 -13.81 6.00 7.33
CA VAL A 107 -13.76 5.26 8.61
C VAL A 107 -14.39 3.87 8.48
N LEU A 108 -15.52 3.75 7.79
CA LEU A 108 -16.14 2.45 7.52
C LEU A 108 -15.19 1.53 6.74
N VAL A 109 -14.63 2.01 5.63
CA VAL A 109 -13.75 1.23 4.76
C VAL A 109 -12.48 0.82 5.49
N PHE A 110 -11.72 1.77 6.03
CA PHE A 110 -10.41 1.50 6.62
C PHE A 110 -10.47 0.74 7.96
N ASN A 111 -11.58 0.77 8.69
CA ASN A 111 -11.76 -0.07 9.88
C ASN A 111 -12.39 -1.44 9.58
N SER A 112 -12.93 -1.65 8.38
CA SER A 112 -13.56 -2.93 8.01
C SER A 112 -12.70 -3.76 7.05
N ALA A 113 -11.84 -3.11 6.25
CA ALA A 113 -10.83 -3.76 5.43
C ALA A 113 -9.71 -4.37 6.31
N ASN A 114 -8.95 -5.30 5.75
CA ASN A 114 -7.75 -5.84 6.38
C ASN A 114 -6.62 -4.80 6.34
N THR A 115 -6.71 -3.77 7.19
CA THR A 115 -5.73 -2.69 7.26
C THR A 115 -5.01 -2.65 8.61
N ILE A 116 -3.78 -2.16 8.58
CA ILE A 116 -2.96 -1.91 9.76
C ILE A 116 -2.66 -0.41 9.81
N PRO A 117 -3.07 0.30 10.89
CA PRO A 117 -2.79 1.73 11.02
C PRO A 117 -1.28 1.99 11.13
N VAL A 118 -0.78 2.90 10.32
CA VAL A 118 0.60 3.41 10.40
C VAL A 118 0.60 4.72 11.17
N TYR A 119 1.30 4.72 12.29
CA TYR A 119 1.52 5.89 13.12
C TYR A 119 2.93 6.44 12.87
N HIS A 120 3.05 7.76 12.79
CA HIS A 120 4.33 8.47 12.61
C HIS A 120 4.86 9.09 13.93
N ASP A 121 4.31 8.66 15.06
CA ASP A 121 4.68 9.10 16.41
C ASP A 121 5.08 7.91 17.30
N ALA A 122 5.12 8.11 18.60
CA ALA A 122 5.45 7.07 19.58
C ALA A 122 4.59 5.78 19.47
N ARG A 123 3.44 5.85 18.80
CA ARG A 123 2.55 4.72 18.56
C ARG A 123 3.02 3.80 17.42
N VAL A 124 4.10 4.13 16.69
CA VAL A 124 4.66 3.28 15.63
C VAL A 124 4.91 1.84 16.08
N MET A 125 5.21 1.64 17.36
CA MET A 125 5.38 0.31 17.94
C MET A 125 4.08 -0.53 17.97
N ILE A 126 2.91 0.11 17.89
CA ILE A 126 1.62 -0.58 17.77
C ILE A 126 1.52 -1.20 16.37
N THR A 127 1.83 -0.41 15.32
CA THR A 127 1.93 -0.87 13.93
C THR A 127 2.85 -2.08 13.83
N PHE A 128 4.06 -1.98 14.38
CA PHE A 128 5.06 -3.06 14.30
C PHE A 128 4.60 -4.32 15.03
N ARG A 129 4.06 -4.20 16.26
CA ARG A 129 3.55 -5.36 17.01
C ARG A 129 2.43 -6.09 16.26
N GLN A 130 1.47 -5.34 15.72
CA GLN A 130 0.37 -5.91 14.95
C GLN A 130 0.88 -6.61 13.68
N THR A 131 1.77 -5.96 12.94
CA THR A 131 2.39 -6.50 11.73
C THR A 131 3.16 -7.78 12.02
N LEU A 132 4.01 -7.79 13.07
CA LEU A 132 4.79 -8.96 13.44
C LEU A 132 3.91 -10.15 13.87
N ARG A 133 2.80 -9.90 14.56
CA ARG A 133 1.84 -10.95 14.90
C ARG A 133 1.29 -11.60 13.65
N LEU A 134 0.79 -10.81 12.71
CA LEU A 134 0.20 -11.28 11.46
C LEU A 134 1.21 -12.01 10.56
N LEU A 135 2.43 -11.49 10.44
CA LEU A 135 3.52 -12.17 9.71
C LEU A 135 3.80 -13.56 10.27
N ARG A 136 3.78 -13.73 11.60
CA ARG A 136 3.96 -15.04 12.25
C ARG A 136 2.81 -16.01 11.99
N GLU A 137 1.61 -15.49 11.74
CA GLU A 137 0.42 -16.25 11.35
C GLU A 137 0.37 -16.55 9.83
N GLY A 138 1.46 -16.23 9.11
CA GLY A 138 1.60 -16.47 7.67
C GLY A 138 0.95 -15.43 6.77
N ALA A 139 0.52 -14.28 7.33
CA ALA A 139 -0.12 -13.23 6.55
C ALA A 139 0.88 -12.51 5.63
N LYS A 140 0.37 -11.96 4.53
CA LYS A 140 1.08 -11.06 3.62
C LYS A 140 0.79 -9.61 4.00
N ILE A 141 1.82 -8.82 4.20
CA ILE A 141 1.69 -7.39 4.57
C ILE A 141 2.01 -6.55 3.34
N VAL A 142 1.06 -5.79 2.87
CA VAL A 142 1.23 -4.91 1.71
C VAL A 142 1.62 -3.51 2.19
N ILE A 143 2.69 -2.99 1.63
CA ILE A 143 3.23 -1.66 1.97
C ILE A 143 3.46 -0.88 0.67
N PHE A 144 3.07 0.40 0.70
CA PHE A 144 3.32 1.38 -0.36
C PHE A 144 4.28 2.45 0.21
N PRO A 145 5.60 2.21 0.19
CA PRO A 145 6.55 3.04 0.92
C PRO A 145 7.04 4.28 0.18
N GLU A 146 6.50 4.58 -1.00
CA GLU A 146 6.95 5.70 -1.82
C GLU A 146 6.86 7.04 -1.06
N HIS A 147 7.87 7.88 -1.21
CA HIS A 147 7.77 9.28 -0.81
C HIS A 147 6.87 10.08 -1.78
N ALA A 148 6.07 10.99 -1.22
CA ALA A 148 5.20 11.87 -1.99
C ALA A 148 6.00 12.99 -2.68
N VAL A 149 6.71 12.66 -3.75
CA VAL A 149 7.46 13.63 -4.57
C VAL A 149 6.78 13.88 -5.91
N PRO A 150 6.97 15.08 -6.53
CA PRO A 150 6.26 15.46 -7.75
C PRO A 150 6.57 14.60 -8.98
N HIS A 151 7.77 14.06 -9.07
CA HIS A 151 8.30 13.41 -10.27
C HIS A 151 8.91 12.07 -9.92
N ASN A 152 8.10 11.05 -9.77
CA ASN A 152 8.55 9.68 -9.86
C ASN A 152 8.24 9.16 -11.27
N ASN A 153 9.20 8.46 -11.86
CA ASN A 153 8.94 7.71 -13.08
C ASN A 153 8.06 6.50 -12.76
N ILE A 154 8.65 5.32 -12.61
CA ILE A 154 7.94 4.08 -12.28
C ILE A 154 7.72 3.98 -10.78
N VAL A 155 8.78 4.08 -10.00
CA VAL A 155 8.78 4.23 -8.55
C VAL A 155 9.85 5.25 -8.15
N TYR A 156 9.62 5.93 -7.04
CA TYR A 156 10.57 6.86 -6.46
C TYR A 156 11.21 6.27 -5.21
N ASP A 157 11.91 7.11 -4.47
CA ASP A 157 12.58 6.73 -3.23
C ASP A 157 11.61 6.20 -2.18
N PHE A 158 12.06 5.22 -1.40
CA PHE A 158 11.26 4.54 -0.40
C PHE A 158 11.58 5.02 1.02
N GLN A 159 10.55 5.16 1.82
CA GLN A 159 10.69 5.25 3.28
C GLN A 159 11.22 3.89 3.77
N ASP A 160 12.45 3.84 4.26
CA ASP A 160 13.19 2.58 4.51
C ASP A 160 12.89 1.90 5.85
N ARG A 161 12.25 2.61 6.79
CA ARG A 161 12.05 2.14 8.17
C ARG A 161 11.18 0.89 8.31
N PHE A 162 10.37 0.55 7.31
CA PHE A 162 9.60 -0.69 7.33
C PHE A 162 10.48 -1.95 7.34
N ILE A 163 11.73 -1.85 6.87
CA ILE A 163 12.68 -2.96 6.85
C ILE A 163 13.10 -3.37 8.26
N ASP A 164 13.00 -2.49 9.26
CA ASP A 164 13.26 -2.81 10.66
C ASP A 164 12.36 -3.95 11.18
N LEU A 165 11.19 -4.16 10.58
CA LEU A 165 10.34 -5.31 10.84
C LEU A 165 11.09 -6.62 10.72
N ALA A 166 12.01 -6.74 9.76
CA ALA A 166 12.76 -7.98 9.52
C ALA A 166 13.66 -8.34 10.69
N ARG A 167 14.31 -7.34 11.30
CA ARG A 167 15.14 -7.56 12.49
C ARG A 167 14.30 -8.05 13.68
N PHE A 168 13.12 -7.47 13.90
CA PHE A 168 12.21 -7.91 14.95
C PHE A 168 11.62 -9.29 14.66
N TYR A 169 11.29 -9.55 13.39
CA TYR A 169 10.76 -10.84 12.95
C TYR A 169 11.80 -11.94 13.19
N TYR A 170 13.06 -11.71 12.76
CA TYR A 170 14.15 -12.66 12.98
C TYR A 170 14.39 -12.95 14.46
N LYS A 171 14.46 -11.91 15.31
CA LYS A 171 14.61 -12.08 16.77
C LYS A 171 13.50 -12.92 17.38
N LYS A 172 12.30 -12.92 16.82
CA LYS A 172 11.14 -13.64 17.36
C LYS A 172 10.96 -15.04 16.79
N THR A 173 11.44 -15.29 15.58
CA THR A 173 11.13 -16.54 14.84
C THR A 173 12.36 -17.34 14.44
N GLY A 174 13.55 -16.74 14.44
CA GLY A 174 14.77 -17.31 13.85
C GLY A 174 14.74 -17.38 12.32
N LYS A 175 13.67 -16.87 11.67
CA LYS A 175 13.51 -16.91 10.22
C LYS A 175 13.80 -15.55 9.59
N SER A 176 14.44 -15.56 8.42
CA SER A 176 14.65 -14.36 7.62
C SER A 176 13.35 -13.94 6.91
N LEU A 177 12.94 -12.69 7.10
CA LEU A 177 11.72 -12.13 6.49
C LEU A 177 11.93 -11.87 4.98
N PRO A 178 11.06 -12.41 4.11
CA PRO A 178 11.08 -12.08 2.69
C PRO A 178 10.34 -10.78 2.39
N PHE A 179 10.90 -9.98 1.47
CA PHE A 179 10.29 -8.81 0.84
C PHE A 179 10.05 -9.12 -0.63
N VAL A 180 8.82 -8.95 -1.09
CA VAL A 180 8.38 -9.29 -2.46
C VAL A 180 8.04 -8.01 -3.20
N PRO A 181 8.75 -7.66 -4.27
CA PRO A 181 8.37 -6.53 -5.11
C PRO A 181 7.09 -6.82 -5.87
N MET A 182 6.20 -5.84 -5.99
CA MET A 182 4.96 -5.95 -6.75
C MET A 182 4.76 -4.69 -7.58
N TYR A 183 4.50 -4.87 -8.87
CA TYR A 183 4.13 -3.78 -9.75
C TYR A 183 2.64 -3.83 -10.10
N ILE A 184 1.96 -2.71 -9.94
CA ILE A 184 0.55 -2.53 -10.27
C ILE A 184 0.47 -1.61 -11.50
N ALA A 185 -0.04 -2.16 -12.62
CA ALA A 185 -0.23 -1.48 -13.90
C ALA A 185 -1.73 -1.35 -14.21
N PRO A 186 -2.43 -0.32 -13.69
CA PRO A 186 -3.89 -0.18 -13.83
C PRO A 186 -4.33 -0.06 -15.29
N THR A 187 -3.56 0.63 -16.11
CA THR A 187 -3.84 0.84 -17.54
C THR A 187 -3.75 -0.45 -18.35
N LEU A 188 -2.92 -1.40 -17.92
CA LEU A 188 -2.81 -2.74 -18.51
C LEU A 188 -3.68 -3.78 -17.78
N ARG A 189 -4.33 -3.40 -16.69
CA ARG A 189 -5.11 -4.31 -15.83
C ARG A 189 -4.30 -5.49 -15.31
N ARG A 190 -3.04 -5.23 -14.88
CA ARG A 190 -2.12 -6.27 -14.42
C ARG A 190 -1.54 -5.94 -13.06
N VAL A 191 -1.33 -6.98 -12.25
CA VAL A 191 -0.57 -6.98 -11.00
C VAL A 191 0.47 -8.06 -11.11
N LEU A 192 1.75 -7.71 -10.95
CA LEU A 192 2.86 -8.64 -11.16
C LEU A 192 3.75 -8.70 -9.92
N TYR A 193 4.07 -9.92 -9.47
CA TYR A 193 5.03 -10.16 -8.40
C TYR A 193 6.41 -10.48 -8.98
N GLY A 194 7.43 -9.78 -8.50
CA GLY A 194 8.83 -10.08 -8.76
C GLY A 194 9.41 -11.08 -7.76
N LYS A 195 10.68 -11.40 -7.94
CA LYS A 195 11.40 -12.34 -7.08
C LYS A 195 11.59 -11.76 -5.67
N PRO A 196 11.43 -12.57 -4.59
CA PRO A 196 11.63 -12.07 -3.25
C PRO A 196 13.10 -11.87 -2.92
N ILE A 197 13.39 -10.84 -2.12
CA ILE A 197 14.67 -10.66 -1.43
C ILE A 197 14.48 -10.97 0.05
N ARG A 198 15.48 -11.59 0.68
CA ARG A 198 15.46 -11.90 2.11
C ARG A 198 16.40 -11.00 2.88
N PHE A 199 15.98 -10.66 4.10
CA PHE A 199 16.78 -9.94 5.08
C PHE A 199 17.97 -10.79 5.53
N ASP A 200 19.17 -10.20 5.58
CA ASP A 200 20.34 -10.82 6.17
C ASP A 200 20.50 -10.38 7.65
N PRO A 201 20.27 -11.29 8.61
CA PRO A 201 20.39 -10.96 10.04
C PRO A 201 21.83 -10.71 10.51
N ALA A 202 22.84 -11.10 9.73
CA ALA A 202 24.25 -10.89 10.05
C ALA A 202 24.75 -9.50 9.64
N ALA A 203 24.07 -8.86 8.69
CA ALA A 203 24.46 -7.54 8.20
C ALA A 203 23.94 -6.39 9.10
N PRO A 204 24.64 -5.24 9.10
CA PRO A 204 24.15 -4.02 9.75
C PRO A 204 22.79 -3.59 9.17
N ILE A 205 21.88 -3.12 10.02
CA ILE A 205 20.51 -2.77 9.60
C ILE A 205 20.47 -1.64 8.57
N GLU A 206 21.37 -0.69 8.66
CA GLU A 206 21.49 0.43 7.72
C GLU A 206 21.86 -0.05 6.31
N SER A 207 22.80 -0.99 6.21
CA SER A 207 23.18 -1.60 4.93
C SER A 207 22.05 -2.46 4.34
N GLU A 208 21.30 -3.16 5.19
CA GLU A 208 20.15 -3.95 4.77
C GLU A 208 18.98 -3.08 4.28
N ARG A 209 18.72 -1.95 4.94
CA ARG A 209 17.74 -0.97 4.44
C ARG A 209 18.11 -0.50 3.03
N ALA A 210 19.35 -0.07 2.83
CA ALA A 210 19.82 0.39 1.51
C ALA A 210 19.77 -0.73 0.46
N ARG A 211 20.22 -1.95 0.81
CA ARG A 211 20.24 -3.10 -0.10
C ARG A 211 18.84 -3.54 -0.52
N ILE A 212 17.95 -3.69 0.44
CA ILE A 212 16.58 -4.16 0.19
C ILE A 212 15.77 -3.10 -0.55
N CYS A 213 15.85 -1.81 -0.16
CA CYS A 213 15.15 -0.74 -0.87
C CYS A 213 15.61 -0.64 -2.32
N ARG A 214 16.92 -0.66 -2.58
CA ARG A 214 17.48 -0.62 -3.93
C ARG A 214 16.98 -1.79 -4.77
N TYR A 215 17.08 -3.00 -4.25
CA TYR A 215 16.59 -4.20 -4.95
C TYR A 215 15.11 -4.10 -5.31
N LEU A 216 14.27 -3.67 -4.37
CA LEU A 216 12.83 -3.54 -4.59
C LEU A 216 12.51 -2.49 -5.66
N GLN A 217 13.20 -1.35 -5.66
CA GLN A 217 13.06 -0.30 -6.67
C GLN A 217 13.49 -0.78 -8.05
N GLU A 218 14.64 -1.45 -8.14
CA GLU A 218 15.17 -2.01 -9.38
C GLU A 218 14.25 -3.08 -9.97
N GLU A 219 13.76 -4.01 -9.15
CA GLU A 219 12.85 -5.07 -9.58
C GLU A 219 11.49 -4.54 -10.03
N ILE A 220 10.89 -3.63 -9.27
CA ILE A 220 9.62 -3.00 -9.66
C ILE A 220 9.79 -2.25 -10.99
N THR A 221 10.91 -1.54 -11.14
CA THR A 221 11.24 -0.82 -12.38
C THR A 221 11.46 -1.78 -13.55
N ALA A 222 12.19 -2.87 -13.33
CA ALA A 222 12.44 -3.90 -14.35
C ALA A 222 11.13 -4.57 -14.80
N ILE A 223 10.24 -4.92 -13.85
CA ILE A 223 8.91 -5.46 -14.16
C ILE A 223 8.13 -4.47 -15.02
N ALA A 224 8.07 -3.19 -14.62
CA ALA A 224 7.34 -2.18 -15.38
C ALA A 224 7.87 -2.03 -16.81
N ARG A 225 9.21 -1.98 -16.97
CA ARG A 225 9.87 -1.85 -18.29
C ARG A 225 9.73 -3.09 -19.18
N SER A 226 9.53 -4.27 -18.59
CA SER A 226 9.27 -5.49 -19.36
C SER A 226 7.88 -5.55 -20.00
N LEU A 227 6.97 -4.67 -19.55
CA LEU A 227 5.59 -4.60 -20.08
C LEU A 227 5.51 -3.72 -21.33
N PRO A 228 4.47 -3.90 -22.16
CA PRO A 228 4.18 -2.97 -23.24
C PRO A 228 4.13 -1.53 -22.72
N ARG A 229 4.43 -0.57 -23.61
CA ARG A 229 4.37 0.85 -23.26
C ARG A 229 3.03 1.23 -22.67
N HIS A 230 3.03 1.80 -21.48
CA HIS A 230 1.83 2.19 -20.76
C HIS A 230 2.06 3.41 -19.86
N ILE A 231 0.98 4.06 -19.50
CA ILE A 231 1.00 5.19 -18.57
C ILE A 231 1.21 4.64 -17.15
N VAL A 232 2.22 5.16 -16.47
CA VAL A 232 2.46 4.92 -15.05
C VAL A 232 1.62 5.88 -14.24
N VAL A 233 0.83 5.37 -13.31
CA VAL A 233 0.07 6.20 -12.37
C VAL A 233 0.98 6.54 -11.19
N PRO A 234 1.42 7.81 -11.03
CA PRO A 234 2.36 8.19 -9.99
C PRO A 234 1.71 8.17 -8.60
N TYR A 235 2.51 8.18 -7.55
CA TYR A 235 1.98 8.28 -6.19
C TYR A 235 1.28 9.63 -5.95
N ARG A 236 1.93 10.73 -6.35
CA ARG A 236 1.40 12.08 -6.13
C ARG A 236 0.27 12.42 -7.11
N ASN A 237 -0.74 13.10 -6.62
CA ASN A 237 -1.90 13.53 -7.40
C ASN A 237 -1.58 14.72 -8.32
N ILE A 238 -0.86 14.46 -9.42
CA ILE A 238 -0.57 15.43 -10.49
C ILE A 238 -1.62 15.38 -11.60
N PRO A 239 -1.66 16.36 -12.51
CA PRO A 239 -2.54 16.30 -13.67
C PRO A 239 -2.28 15.07 -14.55
N LYS A 240 -3.31 14.38 -15.00
CA LYS A 240 -3.19 13.15 -15.81
C LYS A 240 -2.36 13.31 -17.08
N LYS A 241 -2.33 14.53 -17.66
CA LYS A 241 -1.50 14.85 -18.84
C LYS A 241 0.01 14.77 -18.56
N ASP A 242 0.40 14.87 -17.29
CA ASP A 242 1.79 14.89 -16.85
C ASP A 242 2.22 13.50 -16.33
N TYR A 243 1.38 12.45 -16.49
CA TYR A 243 1.74 11.09 -16.09
C TYR A 243 2.85 10.55 -17.00
N PRO A 244 3.93 9.98 -16.43
CA PRO A 244 5.01 9.40 -17.21
C PRO A 244 4.60 8.07 -17.87
N TYR A 245 5.39 7.66 -18.85
CA TYR A 245 5.37 6.30 -19.37
C TYR A 245 6.42 5.43 -18.66
N ASN A 246 6.36 4.11 -18.87
CA ASN A 246 7.26 3.13 -18.26
C ASN A 246 8.61 2.95 -18.98
N ASP A 247 8.89 3.78 -19.97
CA ASP A 247 10.13 3.84 -20.75
C ASP A 247 11.18 4.80 -20.17
#